data_1070457de717c654f82f2d3c7c84c900
#
_entry.id   1070457de717c654f82f2d3c7c84c900
#
_cell.length_a   1.000
_cell.length_b   1.000
_cell.length_c   1.000
_cell.angle_alpha   90.00
_cell.angle_beta   90.00
_cell.angle_gamma   90.00
#
_symmetry.space_group_name_H-M   'P 1'
#
loop_
_entity.id
_entity.type
_entity.pdbx_description
1 polymer ?
#
loop_
_entity_poly.entity_id
_entity_poly.type
_entity_poly.pdbx_seq_one_letter_code
_entity_poly.pdbx_strand_id
1 'polypeptide(L)'
;MAKKKFGALDTVFESSKVSPKMTVKKYHSNYDYSNIKEEDREKLVISEEDIFINRNEINKGYFNIAKDLYEANTILASYDNTNGKFIAWFEGLGLKKTFVYNSIKRYELFLLTNNEEKVNSLSQKAVEIIGSKKVDDSLKIELLSEEGIEKKSDRDLKEYILQIISE
;
A
#
# COMPACT_ATOMS: atom_id res chain seq x y z
N MET A 1 -9.47 -23.56 -53.31
CA MET A 1 -9.74 -22.52 -52.27
C MET A 1 -9.86 -23.19 -50.93
N ALA A 2 -8.84 -23.09 -50.09
CA ALA A 2 -8.78 -23.74 -48.77
C ALA A 2 -9.17 -22.72 -47.68
N LYS A 3 -10.25 -23.02 -46.95
CA LYS A 3 -10.67 -22.25 -45.77
C LYS A 3 -9.77 -22.58 -44.61
N LYS A 4 -8.97 -21.62 -44.12
CA LYS A 4 -8.26 -21.70 -42.84
C LYS A 4 -9.27 -21.65 -41.70
N LYS A 5 -9.32 -22.71 -40.91
CA LYS A 5 -10.01 -22.75 -39.60
C LYS A 5 -9.18 -21.98 -38.59
N PHE A 6 -9.73 -20.89 -38.05
CA PHE A 6 -9.30 -20.30 -36.81
C PHE A 6 -10.03 -21.07 -35.68
N GLY A 7 -9.30 -21.88 -34.97
CA GLY A 7 -9.76 -22.56 -33.78
C GLY A 7 -8.57 -22.78 -32.88
N ALA A 8 -8.51 -22.06 -31.80
CA ALA A 8 -7.80 -22.37 -30.52
C ALA A 8 -7.45 -21.10 -29.77
N LEU A 9 -8.46 -20.35 -29.32
CA LEU A 9 -8.27 -19.27 -28.33
C LEU A 9 -9.31 -19.28 -27.20
N ASP A 10 -10.16 -20.32 -27.14
CA ASP A 10 -11.27 -20.36 -26.20
C ASP A 10 -11.02 -21.20 -24.93
N THR A 11 -9.79 -21.65 -24.65
CA THR A 11 -9.53 -22.55 -23.52
C THR A 11 -8.54 -22.03 -22.46
N VAL A 12 -8.26 -20.72 -22.42
CA VAL A 12 -7.33 -20.16 -21.42
C VAL A 12 -8.03 -19.32 -20.33
N PHE A 13 -9.35 -19.15 -20.38
CA PHE A 13 -10.07 -18.29 -19.43
C PHE A 13 -10.87 -19.02 -18.34
N GLU A 14 -10.65 -20.31 -18.12
CA GLU A 14 -11.43 -21.09 -17.12
C GLU A 14 -10.60 -21.69 -15.97
N SER A 15 -9.58 -21.03 -15.46
CA SER A 15 -8.93 -21.53 -14.24
C SER A 15 -8.32 -20.44 -13.37
N SER A 16 -9.14 -19.54 -12.82
CA SER A 16 -8.75 -18.79 -11.61
C SER A 16 -9.96 -18.20 -10.88
N LYS A 17 -10.88 -19.05 -10.45
CA LYS A 17 -11.89 -18.69 -9.47
C LYS A 17 -11.71 -19.51 -8.20
N VAL A 18 -10.60 -19.30 -7.52
CA VAL A 18 -10.53 -19.55 -6.07
C VAL A 18 -9.92 -18.29 -5.46
N SER A 19 -10.75 -17.29 -5.28
CA SER A 19 -10.40 -16.19 -4.37
C SER A 19 -10.31 -16.81 -2.97
N PRO A 20 -9.18 -16.67 -2.25
CA PRO A 20 -9.14 -17.07 -0.86
C PRO A 20 -10.26 -16.32 -0.13
N LYS A 21 -11.08 -17.03 0.63
CA LYS A 21 -12.07 -16.42 1.52
C LYS A 21 -11.30 -15.53 2.49
N MET A 22 -11.22 -14.25 2.16
CA MET A 22 -10.73 -13.25 3.11
C MET A 22 -11.68 -13.25 4.29
N THR A 23 -11.15 -13.55 5.47
CA THR A 23 -11.80 -13.23 6.73
C THR A 23 -11.91 -11.72 6.81
N VAL A 24 -13.03 -11.19 6.35
CA VAL A 24 -13.35 -9.77 6.49
C VAL A 24 -13.42 -9.51 7.99
N LYS A 25 -12.45 -8.76 8.54
CA LYS A 25 -12.53 -8.28 9.92
C LYS A 25 -13.85 -7.53 10.02
N LYS A 26 -14.75 -7.99 10.89
CA LYS A 26 -16.04 -7.36 11.06
C LYS A 26 -15.82 -5.97 11.62
N TYR A 27 -16.37 -4.96 10.94
CA TYR A 27 -16.30 -3.58 11.41
C TYR A 27 -17.11 -3.45 12.72
N HIS A 28 -16.57 -2.72 13.67
CA HIS A 28 -17.28 -2.33 14.90
C HIS A 28 -17.13 -0.83 15.06
N SER A 29 -18.26 -0.12 15.07
CA SER A 29 -18.29 1.30 15.34
C SER A 29 -17.87 1.59 16.79
N ASN A 30 -17.03 2.60 16.97
CA ASN A 30 -16.65 3.13 18.28
C ASN A 30 -17.40 4.43 18.62
N TYR A 31 -18.35 4.85 17.75
CA TYR A 31 -19.10 6.07 17.95
C TYR A 31 -20.28 5.84 18.91
N ASP A 32 -20.55 6.80 19.81
CA ASP A 32 -21.69 6.74 20.71
C ASP A 32 -22.96 7.23 20.00
N TYR A 33 -23.85 6.29 19.69
CA TYR A 33 -25.13 6.53 19.02
C TYR A 33 -26.30 6.79 19.97
N SER A 34 -26.08 6.96 21.29
CA SER A 34 -27.14 7.06 22.29
C SER A 34 -28.15 8.19 22.05
N ASN A 35 -27.71 9.27 21.38
CA ASN A 35 -28.56 10.45 21.07
C ASN A 35 -29.10 10.43 19.63
N ILE A 36 -28.97 9.36 18.89
CA ILE A 36 -29.41 9.24 17.49
C ILE A 36 -30.59 8.28 17.41
N LYS A 37 -31.61 8.67 16.62
CA LYS A 37 -32.77 7.81 16.37
C LYS A 37 -32.33 6.49 15.72
N GLU A 38 -32.97 5.38 16.09
CA GLU A 38 -32.61 4.05 15.65
C GLU A 38 -32.51 3.92 14.12
N GLU A 39 -33.49 4.49 13.40
CA GLU A 39 -33.50 4.46 11.92
C GLU A 39 -32.28 5.17 11.29
N ASP A 40 -31.84 6.28 11.88
CA ASP A 40 -30.68 7.02 11.39
C ASP A 40 -29.37 6.34 11.82
N ARG A 41 -29.34 5.73 13.00
CA ARG A 41 -28.25 4.92 13.50
C ARG A 41 -27.95 3.75 12.56
N GLU A 42 -28.96 2.99 12.14
CA GLU A 42 -28.79 1.89 11.19
C GLU A 42 -28.14 2.36 9.89
N LYS A 43 -28.61 3.49 9.33
CA LYS A 43 -28.02 4.07 8.11
C LYS A 43 -26.57 4.50 8.30
N LEU A 44 -26.24 5.08 9.46
CA LEU A 44 -24.87 5.50 9.76
C LEU A 44 -23.93 4.31 9.91
N VAL A 45 -24.36 3.24 10.59
CA VAL A 45 -23.57 2.03 10.73
C VAL A 45 -23.28 1.38 9.37
N ILE A 46 -24.28 1.29 8.48
CA ILE A 46 -24.09 0.80 7.11
C ILE A 46 -23.07 1.69 6.36
N SER A 47 -23.21 3.02 6.47
CA SER A 47 -22.27 3.94 5.82
C SER A 47 -20.83 3.79 6.35
N GLU A 48 -20.66 3.54 7.64
CA GLU A 48 -19.34 3.30 8.23
C GLU A 48 -18.73 1.99 7.72
N GLU A 49 -19.53 0.93 7.63
CA GLU A 49 -19.09 -0.35 7.06
C GLU A 49 -18.63 -0.20 5.59
N ASP A 50 -19.42 0.51 4.79
CA ASP A 50 -19.09 0.79 3.39
C ASP A 50 -17.80 1.62 3.27
N ILE A 51 -17.65 2.66 4.09
CA ILE A 51 -16.42 3.48 4.14
C ILE A 51 -15.22 2.62 4.52
N PHE A 52 -15.36 1.72 5.51
CA PHE A 52 -14.29 0.84 5.93
C PHE A 52 -13.87 -0.14 4.83
N ILE A 53 -14.85 -0.75 4.14
CA ILE A 53 -14.59 -1.67 3.02
C ILE A 53 -13.87 -0.93 1.88
N ASN A 54 -14.42 0.20 1.44
CA ASN A 54 -13.85 0.99 0.34
C ASN A 54 -12.45 1.50 0.67
N ARG A 55 -12.19 1.92 1.92
CA ARG A 55 -10.86 2.32 2.36
C ARG A 55 -9.84 1.16 2.25
N ASN A 56 -10.26 -0.05 2.61
CA ASN A 56 -9.40 -1.24 2.50
C ASN A 56 -9.08 -1.57 1.03
N GLU A 57 -10.05 -1.45 0.13
CA GLU A 57 -9.83 -1.64 -1.31
C GLU A 57 -8.86 -0.58 -1.89
N ILE A 58 -8.99 0.67 -1.48
CA ILE A 58 -8.06 1.75 -1.86
C ILE A 58 -6.64 1.42 -1.36
N ASN A 59 -6.49 0.99 -0.11
CA ASN A 59 -5.18 0.63 0.45
C ASN A 59 -4.52 -0.53 -0.30
N LYS A 60 -5.29 -1.55 -0.67
CA LYS A 60 -4.79 -2.66 -1.51
C LYS A 60 -4.37 -2.17 -2.89
N GLY A 61 -5.17 -1.30 -3.50
CA GLY A 61 -4.82 -0.69 -4.78
C GLY A 61 -3.49 0.08 -4.72
N TYR A 62 -3.29 0.87 -3.67
CA TYR A 62 -2.01 1.56 -3.46
C TYR A 62 -0.84 0.62 -3.24
N PHE A 63 -1.05 -0.48 -2.51
CA PHE A 63 -0.01 -1.47 -2.29
C PHE A 63 0.40 -2.19 -3.59
N ASN A 64 -0.56 -2.57 -4.42
CA ASN A 64 -0.29 -3.17 -5.72
C ASN A 64 0.49 -2.21 -6.64
N ILE A 65 0.08 -0.94 -6.70
CA ILE A 65 0.83 0.09 -7.44
C ILE A 65 2.26 0.21 -6.91
N ALA A 66 2.47 0.17 -5.60
CA ALA A 66 3.79 0.25 -4.99
C ALA A 66 4.68 -0.93 -5.40
N LYS A 67 4.13 -2.14 -5.43
CA LYS A 67 4.78 -3.35 -5.92
C LYS A 67 5.18 -3.21 -7.38
N ASP A 68 4.22 -2.86 -8.24
CA ASP A 68 4.45 -2.74 -9.68
C ASP A 68 5.50 -1.67 -10.01
N LEU A 69 5.50 -0.55 -9.28
CA LEU A 69 6.52 0.50 -9.42
C LEU A 69 7.91 0.03 -8.99
N TYR A 70 8.00 -0.74 -7.91
CA TYR A 70 9.26 -1.33 -7.46
C TYR A 70 9.81 -2.34 -8.47
N GLU A 71 8.96 -3.22 -9.00
CA GLU A 71 9.32 -4.20 -10.03
C GLU A 71 9.76 -3.50 -11.32
N ALA A 72 9.02 -2.51 -11.80
CA ALA A 72 9.38 -1.74 -12.97
C ALA A 72 10.72 -1.00 -12.80
N ASN A 73 10.97 -0.40 -11.63
CA ASN A 73 12.24 0.23 -11.32
C ASN A 73 13.40 -0.78 -11.39
N THR A 74 13.21 -1.97 -10.82
CA THR A 74 14.21 -3.05 -10.82
C THR A 74 14.50 -3.53 -12.25
N ILE A 75 13.46 -3.76 -13.05
CA ILE A 75 13.60 -4.18 -14.45
C ILE A 75 14.34 -3.12 -15.25
N LEU A 76 13.91 -1.88 -15.20
CA LEU A 76 14.51 -0.80 -16.02
C LEU A 76 15.94 -0.47 -15.60
N ALA A 77 16.28 -0.62 -14.32
CA ALA A 77 17.65 -0.50 -13.84
C ALA A 77 18.58 -1.58 -14.38
N SER A 78 18.08 -2.78 -14.71
CA SER A 78 18.87 -3.85 -15.28
C SER A 78 19.27 -3.64 -16.75
N TYR A 79 18.50 -2.82 -17.48
CA TYR A 79 18.77 -2.55 -18.91
C TYR A 79 19.70 -1.35 -19.13
N ASP A 80 19.74 -0.41 -18.22
CA ASP A 80 20.63 0.75 -18.30
C ASP A 80 20.64 1.49 -16.96
N ASN A 81 21.80 1.67 -16.37
CA ASN A 81 21.98 2.41 -15.11
C ASN A 81 21.74 3.94 -15.25
N THR A 82 21.32 4.43 -16.41
CA THR A 82 20.95 5.82 -16.57
C THR A 82 19.54 6.05 -16.04
N ASN A 83 19.42 6.83 -14.98
CA ASN A 83 18.18 7.18 -14.26
C ASN A 83 17.04 7.75 -15.14
N GLY A 84 17.27 7.97 -16.43
CA GLY A 84 16.29 8.56 -17.33
C GLY A 84 15.15 7.64 -17.75
N LYS A 85 15.41 6.35 -17.94
CA LYS A 85 14.39 5.42 -18.47
C LYS A 85 13.21 5.20 -17.53
N PHE A 86 13.48 4.97 -16.25
CA PHE A 86 12.41 4.80 -15.26
C PHE A 86 11.59 6.08 -15.08
N ILE A 87 12.26 7.25 -15.06
CA ILE A 87 11.56 8.54 -14.97
C ILE A 87 10.65 8.74 -16.17
N ALA A 88 11.18 8.59 -17.39
CA ALA A 88 10.40 8.74 -18.62
C ALA A 88 9.21 7.75 -18.67
N TRP A 89 9.41 6.53 -18.15
CA TRP A 89 8.36 5.52 -18.12
C TRP A 89 7.20 5.92 -17.20
N PHE A 90 7.48 6.30 -15.95
CA PHE A 90 6.37 6.66 -15.04
C PHE A 90 5.76 8.04 -15.36
N GLU A 91 6.52 8.98 -15.92
CA GLU A 91 5.97 10.24 -16.43
C GLU A 91 5.02 10.00 -17.61
N GLY A 92 5.33 9.03 -18.47
CA GLY A 92 4.42 8.55 -19.54
C GLY A 92 3.11 8.00 -19.00
N LEU A 93 3.07 7.49 -17.77
CA LEU A 93 1.86 7.09 -17.05
C LEU A 93 1.15 8.25 -16.33
N GLY A 94 1.66 9.47 -16.42
CA GLY A 94 1.14 10.64 -15.71
C GLY A 94 1.43 10.67 -14.22
N LEU A 95 2.36 9.84 -13.73
CA LEU A 95 2.69 9.74 -12.31
C LEU A 95 3.70 10.81 -11.88
N LYS A 96 3.51 11.37 -10.68
CA LYS A 96 4.43 12.34 -10.10
C LYS A 96 5.59 11.65 -9.37
N LYS A 97 6.79 12.19 -9.52
CA LYS A 97 8.03 11.67 -8.91
C LYS A 97 7.89 11.38 -7.41
N THR A 98 7.31 12.30 -6.64
CA THR A 98 7.11 12.12 -5.19
C THR A 98 6.22 10.92 -4.88
N PHE A 99 5.12 10.76 -5.62
CA PHE A 99 4.23 9.60 -5.48
C PHE A 99 4.97 8.30 -5.75
N VAL A 100 5.68 8.22 -6.88
CA VAL A 100 6.41 7.02 -7.31
C VAL A 100 7.45 6.58 -6.28
N TYR A 101 8.34 7.48 -5.87
CA TYR A 101 9.41 7.10 -4.94
C TYR A 101 8.89 6.80 -3.52
N ASN A 102 7.83 7.44 -3.09
CA ASN A 102 7.21 7.09 -1.82
C ASN A 102 6.46 5.75 -1.87
N SER A 103 5.86 5.42 -3.02
CA SER A 103 5.27 4.09 -3.24
C SER A 103 6.35 3.00 -3.22
N ILE A 104 7.48 3.21 -3.90
CA ILE A 104 8.62 2.28 -3.85
C ILE A 104 9.10 2.07 -2.41
N LYS A 105 9.32 3.15 -1.65
CA LYS A 105 9.71 3.05 -0.23
C LYS A 105 8.71 2.24 0.60
N ARG A 106 7.41 2.40 0.34
CA ARG A 106 6.37 1.61 1.02
C ARG A 106 6.55 0.12 0.77
N TYR A 107 6.82 -0.27 -0.47
CA TYR A 107 7.05 -1.66 -0.81
C TYR A 107 8.39 -2.19 -0.27
N GLU A 108 9.44 -1.36 -0.26
CA GLU A 108 10.72 -1.70 0.39
C GLU A 108 10.56 -1.97 1.89
N LEU A 109 9.77 -1.16 2.61
CA LEU A 109 9.43 -1.41 4.01
C LEU A 109 8.66 -2.72 4.20
N PHE A 110 7.76 -3.06 3.28
CA PHE A 110 7.09 -4.35 3.29
C PHE A 110 8.08 -5.51 3.09
N LEU A 111 9.00 -5.41 2.15
CA LEU A 111 10.01 -6.46 1.91
C LEU A 111 10.90 -6.72 3.14
N LEU A 112 11.16 -5.68 3.95
CA LEU A 112 11.94 -5.81 5.18
C LEU A 112 11.17 -6.51 6.31
N THR A 113 9.85 -6.32 6.39
CA THR A 113 9.06 -6.74 7.55
C THR A 113 8.07 -7.85 7.25
N ASN A 114 7.76 -8.07 5.97
CA ASN A 114 6.70 -8.96 5.49
C ASN A 114 5.33 -8.69 6.17
N ASN A 115 5.08 -7.43 6.57
CA ASN A 115 3.87 -7.01 7.28
C ASN A 115 3.12 -5.93 6.48
N GLU A 116 2.27 -6.40 5.55
CA GLU A 116 1.48 -5.52 4.68
C GLU A 116 0.51 -4.64 5.48
N GLU A 117 -0.16 -5.18 6.50
CA GLU A 117 -1.13 -4.44 7.31
C GLU A 117 -0.46 -3.25 8.00
N LYS A 118 0.70 -3.48 8.61
CA LYS A 118 1.46 -2.43 9.29
C LYS A 118 1.93 -1.34 8.34
N VAL A 119 2.50 -1.73 7.21
CA VAL A 119 3.00 -0.79 6.21
C VAL A 119 1.84 0.02 5.58
N ASN A 120 0.68 -0.59 5.36
CA ASN A 120 -0.50 0.09 4.84
C ASN A 120 -1.16 1.02 5.86
N SER A 121 -0.98 0.79 7.16
CA SER A 121 -1.49 1.69 8.21
C SER A 121 -0.69 2.99 8.34
N LEU A 122 0.54 3.04 7.80
CA LEU A 122 1.40 4.23 7.86
C LEU A 122 0.87 5.36 6.97
N SER A 123 0.92 6.58 7.47
CA SER A 123 0.74 7.77 6.64
C SER A 123 1.81 7.87 5.56
N GLN A 124 1.53 8.59 4.47
CA GLN A 124 2.51 8.83 3.41
C GLN A 124 3.78 9.50 3.96
N LYS A 125 3.62 10.39 4.94
CA LYS A 125 4.74 11.09 5.56
C LYS A 125 5.55 10.18 6.48
N ALA A 126 4.88 9.28 7.23
CA ALA A 126 5.56 8.26 8.04
C ALA A 126 6.42 7.34 7.15
N VAL A 127 5.91 6.90 5.99
CA VAL A 127 6.69 6.13 5.01
C VAL A 127 7.91 6.90 4.52
N GLU A 128 7.77 8.22 4.23
CA GLU A 128 8.90 9.05 3.81
C GLU A 128 9.98 9.14 4.89
N ILE A 129 9.58 9.29 6.16
CA ILE A 129 10.47 9.46 7.30
C ILE A 129 11.18 8.13 7.61
N ILE A 130 10.43 7.04 7.84
CA ILE A 130 10.97 5.72 8.17
C ILE A 130 11.77 5.15 6.99
N GLY A 131 11.26 5.25 5.76
CA GLY A 131 11.94 4.80 4.54
C GLY A 131 13.09 5.70 4.08
N SER A 132 13.54 6.64 4.92
CA SER A 132 14.71 7.47 4.61
C SER A 132 15.99 6.63 4.60
N LYS A 133 16.94 6.98 3.71
CA LYS A 133 18.28 6.37 3.69
C LYS A 133 19.12 6.64 4.96
N LYS A 134 18.68 7.59 5.79
CA LYS A 134 19.32 7.90 7.07
C LYS A 134 18.92 6.93 8.19
N VAL A 135 17.86 6.18 8.00
CA VAL A 135 17.36 5.15 8.92
C VAL A 135 17.86 3.82 8.36
N ASP A 136 18.66 3.10 9.12
CA ASP A 136 19.14 1.79 8.72
C ASP A 136 18.02 0.73 8.75
N ASP A 137 18.26 -0.42 8.14
CA ASP A 137 17.22 -1.43 8.00
C ASP A 137 16.84 -2.09 9.33
N SER A 138 17.79 -2.21 10.28
CA SER A 138 17.52 -2.75 11.61
C SER A 138 16.57 -1.84 12.36
N LEU A 139 16.82 -0.54 12.35
CA LEU A 139 15.95 0.46 12.98
C LEU A 139 14.58 0.54 12.28
N LYS A 140 14.51 0.40 10.94
CA LYS A 140 13.22 0.32 10.24
C LYS A 140 12.37 -0.85 10.71
N ILE A 141 12.99 -2.04 10.88
CA ILE A 141 12.31 -3.23 11.38
C ILE A 141 11.82 -3.01 12.81
N GLU A 142 12.65 -2.45 13.68
CA GLU A 142 12.30 -2.13 15.07
C GLU A 142 11.11 -1.17 15.14
N LEU A 143 11.19 -0.04 14.44
CA LEU A 143 10.11 0.96 14.37
C LEU A 143 8.79 0.35 13.86
N LEU A 144 8.84 -0.52 12.86
CA LEU A 144 7.64 -1.16 12.31
C LEU A 144 7.10 -2.29 13.19
N SER A 145 7.87 -2.82 14.12
CA SER A 145 7.39 -3.76 15.13
C SER A 145 6.75 -3.07 16.34
N GLU A 146 6.99 -1.77 16.53
CA GLU A 146 6.43 -1.00 17.64
C GLU A 146 4.92 -0.77 17.47
N GLU A 147 4.15 -1.04 18.55
CA GLU A 147 2.71 -0.72 18.56
C GLU A 147 2.50 0.80 18.62
N GLY A 148 1.57 1.28 17.79
CA GLY A 148 1.18 2.68 17.79
C GLY A 148 2.09 3.62 16.99
N ILE A 149 3.15 3.11 16.35
CA ILE A 149 4.02 3.92 15.50
C ILE A 149 3.23 4.67 14.40
N GLU A 150 2.17 4.03 13.88
CA GLU A 150 1.28 4.60 12.89
C GLU A 150 0.40 5.76 13.40
N LYS A 151 0.33 5.91 14.74
CA LYS A 151 -0.46 6.95 15.43
C LYS A 151 0.38 8.17 15.81
N LYS A 152 1.72 8.04 15.76
CA LYS A 152 2.62 9.17 16.07
C LYS A 152 2.41 10.27 15.03
N SER A 153 2.44 11.53 15.47
CA SER A 153 2.48 12.66 14.54
C SER A 153 3.81 12.65 13.77
N ASP A 154 3.84 13.29 12.59
CA ASP A 154 5.05 13.40 11.78
C ASP A 154 6.22 14.03 12.55
N ARG A 155 5.92 14.96 13.45
CA ARG A 155 6.90 15.63 14.30
C ARG A 155 7.45 14.67 15.34
N ASP A 156 6.57 14.02 16.10
CA ASP A 156 6.97 13.09 17.16
C ASP A 156 7.75 11.90 16.61
N LEU A 157 7.36 11.41 15.41
CA LEU A 157 8.07 10.34 14.72
C LEU A 157 9.50 10.77 14.34
N LYS A 158 9.69 11.99 13.84
CA LYS A 158 11.02 12.51 13.53
C LYS A 158 11.87 12.70 14.75
N GLU A 159 11.33 13.30 15.81
CA GLU A 159 12.03 13.51 17.08
C GLU A 159 12.44 12.17 17.69
N TYR A 160 11.54 11.18 17.68
CA TYR A 160 11.81 9.83 18.17
C TYR A 160 12.96 9.14 17.43
N ILE A 161 12.94 9.17 16.09
CA ILE A 161 14.00 8.57 15.27
C ILE A 161 15.33 9.30 15.48
N LEU A 162 15.33 10.65 15.57
CA LEU A 162 16.54 11.42 15.82
C LEU A 162 17.15 11.10 17.20
N GLN A 163 16.33 10.88 18.21
CA GLN A 163 16.79 10.48 19.53
C GLN A 163 17.53 9.14 19.46
N ILE A 164 16.94 8.11 18.82
CA ILE A 164 17.56 6.78 18.71
C ILE A 164 18.87 6.83 17.92
N ILE A 165 18.95 7.62 16.83
CA ILE A 165 20.17 7.70 16.00
C ILE A 165 21.31 8.45 16.73
N SER A 166 20.97 9.27 17.75
CA SER A 166 21.94 10.10 18.50
C SER A 166 22.57 9.35 19.70
N GLU A 167 22.02 8.22 20.09
CA GLU A 167 22.52 7.32 21.13
C GLU A 167 23.55 6.32 20.58
#